data_b8944ec8e07aa3977522b755f7e2c4ff
#
_entry.id   b8944ec8e07aa3977522b755f7e2c4ff
#
_cell.length_a   1.000
_cell.length_b   1.000
_cell.length_c   1.000
_cell.angle_alpha   90.00
_cell.angle_beta   90.00
_cell.angle_gamma   90.00
#
_symmetry.space_group_name_H-M   'P 1'
#
loop_
_entity.id
_entity.type
_entity.pdbx_description
1 polymer ?
#
loop_
_entity_poly.entity_id
_entity_poly.type
_entity_poly.pdbx_seq_one_letter_code
_entity_poly.pdbx_strand_id
1 'polypeptide(L)'
;MQRVMLKSKIHRATVTDSDLHYVGSLTIDADLLEAADILEHEQVHIVDIDNGARFETYTIAGRRGSGEMCVNGAAAPFTFTSPEPRAPAIV
;
A
#
# COMPACT_ATOMS: atom_id res chain seq x y z
N MET A 1 -17.97 -18.73 -14.84
CA MET A 1 -18.15 -17.77 -13.73
C MET A 1 -16.79 -17.38 -13.17
N GLN A 2 -16.57 -16.10 -12.96
CA GLN A 2 -15.36 -15.62 -12.31
C GLN A 2 -15.65 -15.27 -10.85
N ARG A 3 -14.66 -15.49 -9.99
CA ARG A 3 -14.72 -15.08 -8.59
C ARG A 3 -13.53 -14.22 -8.25
N VAL A 4 -13.76 -13.16 -7.50
CA VAL A 4 -12.70 -12.36 -6.94
C VAL A 4 -12.54 -12.75 -5.48
N MET A 5 -11.39 -13.27 -5.13
CA MET A 5 -11.11 -13.82 -3.81
C MET A 5 -9.92 -13.10 -3.19
N LEU A 6 -9.92 -12.96 -1.89
CA LEU A 6 -8.77 -12.45 -1.16
C LEU A 6 -7.60 -13.43 -1.31
N LYS A 7 -6.49 -12.93 -1.84
CA LYS A 7 -5.28 -13.73 -2.01
C LYS A 7 -4.38 -13.62 -0.78
N SER A 8 -4.11 -12.41 -0.34
CA SER A 8 -3.23 -12.14 0.81
C SER A 8 -3.48 -10.74 1.34
N LYS A 9 -2.87 -10.42 2.48
CA LYS A 9 -3.11 -9.17 3.15
C LYS A 9 -1.89 -8.77 3.98
N ILE A 10 -1.52 -7.49 3.92
CA ILE A 10 -0.63 -6.87 4.89
C ILE A 10 -1.53 -6.03 5.78
N HIS A 11 -1.66 -6.44 7.04
CA HIS A 11 -2.62 -5.84 7.96
C HIS A 11 -1.96 -4.79 8.85
N ARG A 12 -2.56 -3.60 8.90
CA ARG A 12 -2.17 -2.50 9.78
C ARG A 12 -0.71 -2.05 9.60
N ALA A 13 -0.22 -2.09 8.39
CA ALA A 13 1.09 -1.55 8.08
C ALA A 13 1.11 -0.03 8.32
N THR A 14 2.26 0.51 8.66
CA THR A 14 2.42 1.95 8.87
C THR A 14 2.99 2.60 7.62
N VAL A 15 2.32 3.64 7.13
CA VAL A 15 2.85 4.44 6.02
C VAL A 15 4.09 5.18 6.50
N THR A 16 5.19 4.98 5.78
CA THR A 16 6.49 5.60 6.15
C THR A 16 6.73 6.92 5.43
N ASP A 17 6.10 7.10 4.27
CA ASP A 17 6.28 8.31 3.48
C ASP A 17 5.16 8.41 2.44
N SER A 18 5.05 9.58 1.82
CA SER A 18 4.11 9.79 0.72
C SER A 18 4.65 10.87 -0.21
N ASP A 19 4.41 10.71 -1.52
CA ASP A 19 4.90 11.60 -2.55
C ASP A 19 3.78 11.96 -3.52
N LEU A 20 3.29 13.21 -3.41
CA LEU A 20 2.21 13.73 -4.25
C LEU A 20 2.61 13.92 -5.72
N HIS A 21 3.90 14.02 -5.98
CA HIS A 21 4.42 14.32 -7.32
C HIS A 21 4.77 13.07 -8.11
N TYR A 22 4.58 11.90 -7.52
CA TYR A 22 4.87 10.64 -8.16
C TYR A 22 3.63 10.05 -8.83
N VAL A 23 3.83 9.11 -9.76
CA VAL A 23 2.73 8.35 -10.36
C VAL A 23 2.07 7.50 -9.28
N GLY A 24 0.75 7.39 -9.31
CA GLY A 24 0.00 6.67 -8.28
C GLY A 24 0.44 5.21 -8.16
N SER A 25 1.02 4.87 -7.01
CA SER A 25 1.51 3.52 -6.72
C SER A 25 1.76 3.37 -5.23
N LEU A 26 2.09 2.16 -4.81
CA LEU A 26 2.46 1.85 -3.43
C LEU A 26 3.80 1.14 -3.43
N THR A 27 4.83 1.81 -2.91
CA THR A 27 6.16 1.21 -2.76
C THR A 27 6.23 0.48 -1.44
N ILE A 28 6.52 -0.82 -1.51
CA ILE A 28 6.57 -1.70 -0.34
C ILE A 28 7.92 -2.39 -0.31
N ASP A 29 8.52 -2.46 0.88
CA ASP A 29 9.72 -3.26 1.12
C ASP A 29 9.59 -4.64 0.46
N ALA A 30 10.58 -5.02 -0.34
CA ALA A 30 10.55 -6.28 -1.08
C ALA A 30 10.37 -7.50 -0.16
N ASP A 31 10.88 -7.45 1.06
CA ASP A 31 10.69 -8.54 2.03
C ASP A 31 9.21 -8.70 2.42
N LEU A 32 8.49 -7.59 2.57
CA LEU A 32 7.06 -7.63 2.87
C LEU A 32 6.26 -8.15 1.68
N LEU A 33 6.63 -7.76 0.46
CA LEU A 33 5.99 -8.29 -0.75
C LEU A 33 6.16 -9.80 -0.83
N GLU A 34 7.36 -10.31 -0.58
CA GLU A 34 7.62 -11.75 -0.59
C GLU A 34 6.82 -12.47 0.50
N ALA A 35 6.81 -11.92 1.71
CA ALA A 35 6.08 -12.53 2.83
C ALA A 35 4.58 -12.62 2.55
N ALA A 36 4.01 -11.65 1.85
CA ALA A 36 2.59 -11.63 1.49
C ALA A 36 2.30 -12.30 0.15
N ASP A 37 3.32 -12.76 -0.57
CA ASP A 37 3.20 -13.32 -1.91
C ASP A 37 2.56 -12.33 -2.89
N ILE A 38 2.99 -11.08 -2.82
CA ILE A 38 2.57 -10.03 -3.74
C ILE A 38 3.72 -9.72 -4.68
N LEU A 39 3.44 -9.76 -5.97
CA LEU A 39 4.43 -9.44 -7.00
C LEU A 39 4.55 -7.93 -7.19
N GLU A 40 5.70 -7.48 -7.66
CA GLU A 40 5.84 -6.11 -8.14
C GLU A 40 4.85 -5.87 -9.29
N HIS A 41 4.22 -4.69 -9.29
CA HIS A 41 3.18 -4.28 -10.23
C HIS A 41 1.85 -5.02 -10.08
N GLU A 42 1.69 -5.81 -9.06
CA GLU A 42 0.41 -6.45 -8.77
C GLU A 42 -0.60 -5.40 -8.27
N GLN A 43 -1.84 -5.52 -8.70
CA GLN A 43 -2.91 -4.66 -8.22
C GLN A 43 -3.24 -4.99 -6.76
N VAL A 44 -3.35 -3.95 -5.94
CA VAL A 44 -3.72 -4.08 -4.53
C VAL A 44 -4.84 -3.10 -4.19
N HIS A 45 -5.64 -3.48 -3.21
CA HIS A 45 -6.63 -2.60 -2.61
C HIS A 45 -6.06 -2.07 -1.30
N ILE A 46 -6.13 -0.76 -1.10
CA ILE A 46 -5.67 -0.13 0.11
C ILE A 46 -6.89 0.36 0.88
N VAL A 47 -6.92 0.04 2.17
CA VAL A 47 -7.96 0.52 3.09
C VAL A 47 -7.29 1.33 4.17
N ASP A 48 -7.66 2.59 4.29
CA ASP A 48 -7.15 3.47 5.34
C ASP A 48 -7.99 3.24 6.61
N ILE A 49 -7.34 2.78 7.66
CA ILE A 49 -8.01 2.48 8.93
C ILE A 49 -8.54 3.73 9.61
N ASP A 50 -7.86 4.86 9.43
CA ASP A 50 -8.19 6.09 10.14
C ASP A 50 -9.47 6.75 9.61
N ASN A 51 -9.71 6.69 8.30
CA ASN A 51 -10.84 7.38 7.69
C ASN A 51 -11.75 6.48 6.85
N GLY A 52 -11.42 5.20 6.72
CA GLY A 52 -12.22 4.26 5.95
C GLY A 52 -12.12 4.42 4.44
N ALA A 53 -11.22 5.25 3.95
CA ALA A 53 -11.02 5.42 2.51
C ALA A 53 -10.51 4.13 1.88
N ARG A 54 -10.95 3.87 0.65
CA ARG A 54 -10.55 2.68 -0.12
C ARG A 54 -10.15 3.10 -1.51
N PHE A 55 -9.07 2.54 -2.01
CA PHE A 55 -8.64 2.77 -3.39
C PHE A 55 -7.81 1.62 -3.91
N GLU A 56 -7.66 1.56 -5.21
CA GLU A 56 -6.88 0.55 -5.89
C GLU A 56 -5.64 1.17 -6.49
N THR A 57 -4.54 0.46 -6.42
CA THR A 57 -3.29 0.87 -7.04
C THR A 57 -2.44 -0.37 -7.35
N TYR A 58 -1.19 -0.18 -7.72
CA TYR A 58 -0.26 -1.27 -7.96
C TYR A 58 1.00 -1.08 -7.12
N THR A 59 1.72 -2.17 -6.90
CA THR A 59 2.90 -2.20 -6.06
C THR A 59 4.17 -1.90 -6.84
N ILE A 60 5.11 -1.27 -6.16
CA ILE A 60 6.51 -1.14 -6.59
C ILE A 60 7.37 -1.73 -5.48
N ALA A 61 8.36 -2.54 -5.84
CA ALA A 61 9.26 -3.11 -4.86
C ALA A 61 10.21 -2.04 -4.33
N GLY A 62 10.18 -1.82 -3.02
CA GLY A 62 11.11 -0.97 -2.31
C GLY A 62 12.36 -1.73 -1.91
N ARG A 63 13.34 -0.99 -1.38
CA ARG A 63 14.61 -1.59 -0.96
C ARG A 63 14.36 -2.64 0.12
N ARG A 64 14.91 -3.82 -0.08
CA ARG A 64 14.80 -4.96 0.83
C ARG A 64 15.34 -4.61 2.21
N GLY A 65 14.55 -4.89 3.22
CA GLY A 65 14.92 -4.59 4.62
C GLY A 65 14.71 -3.16 5.04
N SER A 66 14.18 -2.29 4.18
CA SER A 66 13.97 -0.88 4.48
C SER A 66 12.76 -0.61 5.38
N GLY A 67 11.81 -1.51 5.43
CA GLY A 67 10.52 -1.29 6.09
C GLY A 67 9.64 -0.29 5.35
N GLU A 68 9.95 0.02 4.11
CA GLU A 68 9.28 1.07 3.35
C GLU A 68 7.83 0.72 3.02
N MET A 69 6.97 1.70 3.23
CA MET A 69 5.55 1.66 2.86
C MET A 69 5.18 3.06 2.37
N CYS A 70 5.54 3.38 1.15
CA CYS A 70 5.40 4.72 0.58
C CYS A 70 4.19 4.80 -0.35
N VAL A 71 3.28 5.69 -0.05
CA VAL A 71 2.10 5.95 -0.89
C VAL A 71 2.44 7.07 -1.85
N ASN A 72 2.38 6.80 -3.14
CA ASN A 72 2.82 7.72 -4.18
C ASN A 72 1.66 8.33 -4.96
N GLY A 73 1.85 9.58 -5.40
CA GLY A 73 0.97 10.24 -6.36
C GLY A 73 -0.45 10.45 -5.86
N ALA A 74 -1.42 10.11 -6.67
CA ALA A 74 -2.84 10.36 -6.41
C ALA A 74 -3.36 9.65 -5.17
N ALA A 75 -2.70 8.59 -4.71
CA ALA A 75 -3.08 7.89 -3.48
C ALA A 75 -2.65 8.62 -2.22
N ALA A 76 -1.67 9.51 -2.28
CA ALA A 76 -1.10 10.17 -1.13
C ALA A 76 -2.11 11.00 -0.32
N PRO A 77 -3.07 11.75 -0.94
CA PRO A 77 -4.03 12.53 -0.17
C PRO A 77 -4.88 11.72 0.80
N PHE A 78 -5.09 10.45 0.53
CA PHE A 78 -5.89 9.59 1.39
C PHE A 78 -5.19 9.26 2.71
N THR A 79 -3.87 9.42 2.77
CA THR A 79 -3.08 9.08 3.95
C THR A 79 -2.78 10.28 4.85
N PHE A 80 -3.07 11.50 4.39
CA PHE A 80 -2.72 12.73 5.10
C PHE A 80 -3.79 13.24 6.06
N THR A 81 -4.85 12.50 6.28
CA THR A 81 -5.93 12.95 7.15
C THR A 81 -5.65 12.67 8.63
N SER A 82 -4.63 11.87 8.92
CA SER A 82 -4.20 11.56 10.28
C SER A 82 -2.91 12.31 10.62
N PRO A 83 -2.77 12.84 11.85
CA PRO A 83 -1.53 13.45 12.31
C PRO A 83 -0.38 12.44 12.49
N GLU A 84 -0.70 11.15 12.57
CA GLU A 84 0.30 10.08 12.64
C GLU A 84 0.21 9.24 11.37
N PRO A 85 1.36 8.96 10.74
CA PRO A 85 1.35 8.09 9.57
C PRO A 85 0.89 6.69 9.96
N ARG A 86 -0.22 6.28 9.39
CA ARG A 86 -0.75 4.94 9.53
C ARG A 86 -1.02 4.38 8.17
N ALA A 87 -0.69 3.14 8.01
CA ALA A 87 -0.98 2.50 6.77
C ALA A 87 -2.38 1.90 6.77
N PRO A 88 -3.05 1.98 5.64
CA PRO A 88 -4.19 1.15 5.36
C PRO A 88 -3.82 -0.32 5.39
N ALA A 89 -4.81 -1.18 5.50
CA ALA A 89 -4.64 -2.58 5.21
C ALA A 89 -4.50 -2.76 3.70
N ILE A 90 -3.61 -3.66 3.27
CA ILE A 90 -3.36 -3.96 1.87
C ILE A 90 -3.86 -5.37 1.57
N VAL A 91 -4.60 -5.49 0.52
CA VAL A 91 -5.23 -6.76 0.15
C VAL A 91 -4.84 -7.18 -1.25
#